data_c0ed8745ea8fa74e21b19da379c1b99d
#
_entry.id   c0ed8745ea8fa74e21b19da379c1b99d
#
_cell.length_a   1.000
_cell.length_b   1.000
_cell.length_c   1.000
_cell.angle_alpha   90.00
_cell.angle_beta   90.00
_cell.angle_gamma   90.00
#
_symmetry.space_group_name_H-M   'P 1'
#
loop_
_entity.id
_entity.type
_entity.pdbx_description
1 polymer ?
#
loop_
_entity_poly.entity_id
_entity_poly.type
_entity_poly.pdbx_seq_one_letter_code
_entity_poly.pdbx_strand_id
1 'polypeptide(L)'
;MAKTQTTSTLTNAFAKAFNPLRGLTQSGINALIENVRRGNDVKLQVAFAAMEQATPIFGICLNKRLNGITNRQWDIVPVDDSAEAKAQADTVKKMFLKSDTRNLDGLTEAMRHLGIAAFRGRSCVKPFFDENDDLYFKKVQNWNTLEWN
;
A
#
# COMPACT_ATOMS: atom_id res chain seq x y z
N MET A 1 -31.94 -38.85 6.00
CA MET A 1 -30.53 -38.49 6.29
C MET A 1 -29.99 -37.44 5.31
N ALA A 2 -30.48 -36.19 5.36
CA ALA A 2 -30.10 -35.17 4.36
C ALA A 2 -29.84 -33.78 4.99
N LYS A 3 -29.56 -33.66 6.30
CA LYS A 3 -29.36 -32.36 6.95
C LYS A 3 -27.90 -32.01 7.33
N THR A 4 -26.93 -32.90 7.10
CA THR A 4 -25.54 -32.66 7.58
C THR A 4 -24.63 -31.99 6.55
N GLN A 5 -24.99 -31.96 5.26
CA GLN A 5 -24.13 -31.36 4.22
C GLN A 5 -24.27 -29.85 4.07
N THR A 6 -25.44 -29.30 4.42
CA THR A 6 -25.69 -27.85 4.20
C THR A 6 -24.94 -26.95 5.20
N THR A 7 -24.75 -27.41 6.43
CA THR A 7 -24.01 -26.66 7.47
C THR A 7 -22.51 -26.60 7.22
N SER A 8 -21.92 -27.67 6.69
CA SER A 8 -20.47 -27.70 6.41
C SER A 8 -20.09 -26.80 5.22
N THR A 9 -20.97 -26.68 4.23
CA THR A 9 -20.73 -25.82 3.05
C THR A 9 -20.84 -24.34 3.39
N LEU A 10 -21.81 -23.96 4.23
CA LEU A 10 -21.97 -22.59 4.70
C LEU A 10 -20.79 -22.17 5.62
N THR A 11 -20.41 -23.03 6.56
CA THR A 11 -19.26 -22.75 7.46
C THR A 11 -17.96 -22.60 6.67
N ASN A 12 -17.75 -23.39 5.62
CA ASN A 12 -16.58 -23.28 4.75
C ASN A 12 -16.63 -22.03 3.87
N ALA A 13 -17.81 -21.60 3.40
CA ALA A 13 -17.97 -20.36 2.64
C ALA A 13 -17.70 -19.14 3.53
N PHE A 14 -18.24 -19.09 4.76
CA PHE A 14 -17.95 -18.04 5.72
C PHE A 14 -16.47 -18.01 6.13
N ALA A 15 -15.90 -19.16 6.43
CA ALA A 15 -14.46 -19.23 6.79
C ALA A 15 -13.55 -18.78 5.64
N LYS A 16 -13.93 -19.03 4.39
CA LYS A 16 -13.18 -18.60 3.21
C LYS A 16 -13.34 -17.11 2.94
N ALA A 17 -14.50 -16.53 3.26
CA ALA A 17 -14.74 -15.09 3.16
C ALA A 17 -13.93 -14.29 4.21
N PHE A 18 -13.76 -14.84 5.43
CA PHE A 18 -13.00 -14.19 6.51
C PHE A 18 -11.49 -14.48 6.49
N ASN A 19 -11.06 -15.56 5.83
CA ASN A 19 -9.64 -15.90 5.71
C ASN A 19 -9.33 -16.38 4.28
N PRO A 20 -8.92 -15.48 3.40
CA PRO A 20 -8.62 -15.80 2.00
C PRO A 20 -7.46 -16.76 1.83
N LEU A 21 -6.64 -16.99 2.88
CA LEU A 21 -5.54 -17.95 2.87
C LEU A 21 -5.98 -19.38 3.22
N ARG A 22 -7.18 -19.52 3.79
CA ARG A 22 -7.67 -20.85 4.20
C ARG A 22 -7.96 -21.72 2.99
N GLY A 23 -7.29 -22.84 2.91
CA GLY A 23 -7.42 -23.79 1.80
C GLY A 23 -6.74 -23.34 0.51
N LEU A 24 -5.77 -22.41 0.60
CA LEU A 24 -4.94 -22.04 -0.52
C LEU A 24 -4.01 -23.22 -0.85
N THR A 25 -4.28 -23.87 -1.97
CA THR A 25 -3.49 -24.99 -2.50
C THR A 25 -2.43 -24.48 -3.47
N GLN A 26 -1.45 -25.34 -3.84
CA GLN A 26 -0.48 -25.02 -4.88
C GLN A 26 -1.16 -24.61 -6.20
N SER A 27 -2.24 -25.30 -6.60
CA SER A 27 -3.04 -24.96 -7.78
C SER A 27 -3.68 -23.57 -7.63
N GLY A 28 -4.18 -23.23 -6.43
CA GLY A 28 -4.73 -21.91 -6.14
C GLY A 28 -3.68 -20.82 -6.25
N ILE A 29 -2.46 -21.05 -5.77
CA ILE A 29 -1.35 -20.09 -5.91
C ILE A 29 -0.98 -19.89 -7.37
N ASN A 30 -0.86 -20.98 -8.15
CA ASN A 30 -0.58 -20.89 -9.58
C ASN A 30 -1.66 -20.10 -10.33
N ALA A 31 -2.94 -20.31 -9.98
CA ALA A 31 -4.04 -19.55 -10.56
C ALA A 31 -3.97 -18.04 -10.22
N LEU A 32 -3.52 -17.68 -9.00
CA LEU A 32 -3.28 -16.28 -8.63
C LEU A 32 -2.16 -15.67 -9.47
N ILE A 33 -1.05 -16.40 -9.66
CA ILE A 33 0.09 -15.94 -10.49
C ILE A 33 -0.35 -15.75 -11.95
N GLU A 34 -1.12 -16.69 -12.51
CA GLU A 34 -1.67 -16.55 -13.87
C GLU A 34 -2.60 -15.34 -14.03
N ASN A 35 -3.43 -15.05 -13.02
CA ASN A 35 -4.24 -13.85 -13.04
C ASN A 35 -3.40 -12.57 -13.06
N VAL A 36 -2.29 -12.53 -12.30
CA VAL A 36 -1.35 -11.40 -12.33
C VAL A 36 -0.71 -11.24 -13.70
N ARG A 37 -0.28 -12.34 -14.34
CA ARG A 37 0.28 -12.29 -15.71
C ARG A 37 -0.70 -11.73 -16.73
N ARG A 38 -2.01 -11.90 -16.49
CA ARG A 38 -3.11 -11.34 -17.31
C ARG A 38 -3.48 -9.90 -16.89
N GLY A 39 -2.73 -9.27 -15.98
CA GLY A 39 -2.96 -7.92 -15.50
C GLY A 39 -3.97 -7.80 -14.35
N ASN A 40 -4.52 -8.90 -13.84
CA ASN A 40 -5.46 -8.90 -12.71
C ASN A 40 -4.78 -9.44 -11.45
N ASP A 41 -4.27 -8.55 -10.60
CA ASP A 41 -3.59 -8.89 -9.35
C ASP A 41 -4.45 -8.67 -8.09
N VAL A 42 -5.70 -8.22 -8.23
CA VAL A 42 -6.58 -7.89 -7.09
C VAL A 42 -6.62 -9.01 -6.05
N LYS A 43 -6.83 -10.25 -6.48
CA LYS A 43 -6.87 -11.41 -5.57
C LYS A 43 -5.53 -11.66 -4.87
N LEU A 44 -4.42 -11.41 -5.55
CA LEU A 44 -3.08 -11.52 -4.95
C LEU A 44 -2.86 -10.42 -3.91
N GLN A 45 -3.28 -9.19 -4.17
CA GLN A 45 -3.20 -8.09 -3.21
C GLN A 45 -4.01 -8.37 -1.94
N VAL A 46 -5.21 -8.93 -2.09
CA VAL A 46 -6.05 -9.37 -0.96
C VAL A 46 -5.37 -10.48 -0.16
N ALA A 47 -4.74 -11.45 -0.84
CA ALA A 47 -3.99 -12.51 -0.19
C ALA A 47 -2.78 -11.96 0.61
N PHE A 48 -2.02 -11.01 0.05
CA PHE A 48 -0.93 -10.35 0.76
C PHE A 48 -1.41 -9.60 2.00
N ALA A 49 -2.52 -8.85 1.90
CA ALA A 49 -3.09 -8.17 3.06
C ALA A 49 -3.50 -9.15 4.17
N ALA A 50 -4.08 -10.29 3.80
CA ALA A 50 -4.43 -11.34 4.74
C ALA A 50 -3.19 -12.01 5.38
N MET A 51 -2.11 -12.21 4.62
CA MET A 51 -0.84 -12.72 5.16
C MET A 51 -0.22 -11.77 6.17
N GLU A 52 -0.25 -10.47 5.91
CA GLU A 52 0.24 -9.46 6.85
C GLU A 52 -0.52 -9.48 8.17
N GLN A 53 -1.84 -9.68 8.11
CA GLN A 53 -2.69 -9.76 9.31
C GLN A 53 -2.54 -11.10 10.04
N ALA A 54 -2.41 -12.20 9.33
CA ALA A 54 -2.36 -13.55 9.90
C ALA A 54 -0.98 -13.92 10.47
N THR A 55 0.08 -13.25 10.01
CA THR A 55 1.46 -13.61 10.37
C THR A 55 2.18 -12.42 11.00
N PRO A 56 2.19 -12.30 12.34
CA PRO A 56 2.77 -11.15 13.04
C PRO A 56 4.24 -10.89 12.68
N ILE A 57 5.04 -11.93 12.51
CA ILE A 57 6.46 -11.79 12.15
C ILE A 57 6.65 -11.12 10.78
N PHE A 58 5.74 -11.38 9.85
CA PHE A 58 5.74 -10.75 8.54
C PHE A 58 5.48 -9.24 8.64
N GLY A 59 4.48 -8.85 9.42
CA GLY A 59 4.19 -7.45 9.71
C GLY A 59 5.36 -6.74 10.39
N ILE A 60 6.05 -7.41 11.33
CA ILE A 60 7.25 -6.86 11.99
C ILE A 60 8.38 -6.63 10.97
N CYS A 61 8.67 -7.60 10.12
CA CYS A 61 9.71 -7.49 9.10
C CYS A 61 9.39 -6.39 8.08
N LEU A 62 8.15 -6.29 7.64
CA LEU A 62 7.69 -5.23 6.75
C LEU A 62 7.83 -3.87 7.40
N ASN A 63 7.34 -3.69 8.63
CA ASN A 63 7.45 -2.44 9.37
C ASN A 63 8.90 -2.03 9.60
N LYS A 64 9.80 -2.97 9.92
CA LYS A 64 11.22 -2.68 10.07
C LYS A 64 11.85 -2.14 8.78
N ARG A 65 11.49 -2.71 7.62
CA ARG A 65 11.94 -2.20 6.31
C ARG A 65 11.35 -0.83 5.98
N LEU A 66 10.06 -0.63 6.21
CA LEU A 66 9.39 0.64 5.99
C LEU A 66 9.99 1.75 6.87
N ASN A 67 10.26 1.47 8.14
CA ASN A 67 10.92 2.40 9.03
C ASN A 67 12.35 2.73 8.55
N GLY A 68 13.06 1.78 7.95
CA GLY A 68 14.36 2.03 7.35
C GLY A 68 14.31 3.01 6.15
N ILE A 69 13.17 3.13 5.49
CA ILE A 69 12.94 4.10 4.41
C ILE A 69 12.51 5.46 5.01
N THR A 70 11.50 5.45 5.89
CA THR A 70 10.87 6.67 6.39
C THR A 70 11.71 7.43 7.41
N ASN A 71 12.60 6.75 8.15
CA ASN A 71 13.46 7.37 9.15
C ASN A 71 14.76 7.94 8.55
N ARG A 72 14.96 7.85 7.24
CA ARG A 72 16.10 8.49 6.60
C ARG A 72 15.85 9.99 6.45
N GLN A 73 16.87 10.76 6.77
CA GLN A 73 16.85 12.18 6.44
C GLN A 73 16.87 12.35 4.92
N TRP A 74 15.97 13.18 4.44
CA TRP A 74 15.88 13.57 3.05
C TRP A 74 16.05 15.10 2.95
N ASP A 75 16.53 15.56 1.81
CA ASP A 75 16.65 16.98 1.52
C ASP A 75 16.32 17.25 0.05
N ILE A 76 15.91 18.48 -0.24
CA ILE A 76 15.65 18.95 -1.60
C ILE A 76 16.83 19.80 -2.00
N VAL A 77 17.58 19.30 -2.97
CA VAL A 77 18.77 19.98 -3.47
C VAL A 77 18.36 20.90 -4.63
N PRO A 78 18.73 22.20 -4.59
CA PRO A 78 18.49 23.10 -5.70
C PRO A 78 19.24 22.64 -6.96
N VAL A 79 18.69 22.95 -8.13
CA VAL A 79 19.24 22.52 -9.43
C VAL A 79 20.58 23.21 -9.71
N ASP A 80 20.78 24.42 -9.19
CA ASP A 80 21.99 25.20 -9.29
C ASP A 80 22.18 26.10 -8.05
N ASP A 81 23.29 26.87 -8.00
CA ASP A 81 23.64 27.73 -6.88
C ASP A 81 22.94 29.11 -6.90
N SER A 82 22.01 29.35 -7.84
CA SER A 82 21.31 30.61 -7.94
C SER A 82 20.42 30.86 -6.72
N ALA A 83 20.22 32.10 -6.36
CA ALA A 83 19.34 32.49 -5.26
C ALA A 83 17.87 32.06 -5.51
N GLU A 84 17.47 32.05 -6.77
CA GLU A 84 16.12 31.65 -7.19
C GLU A 84 15.90 30.15 -7.00
N ALA A 85 16.85 29.30 -7.45
CA ALA A 85 16.76 27.85 -7.28
C ALA A 85 16.77 27.45 -5.80
N LYS A 86 17.56 28.12 -4.97
CA LYS A 86 17.57 27.91 -3.53
C LYS A 86 16.24 28.27 -2.88
N ALA A 87 15.64 29.41 -3.26
CA ALA A 87 14.33 29.84 -2.75
C ALA A 87 13.21 28.88 -3.19
N GLN A 88 13.26 28.36 -4.40
CA GLN A 88 12.33 27.34 -4.88
C GLN A 88 12.47 26.02 -4.09
N ALA A 89 13.69 25.53 -3.91
CA ALA A 89 13.94 24.33 -3.12
C ALA A 89 13.45 24.47 -1.67
N ASP A 90 13.69 25.61 -1.03
CA ASP A 90 13.20 25.91 0.32
C ASP A 90 11.67 25.94 0.38
N THR A 91 11.01 26.50 -0.64
CA THR A 91 9.54 26.55 -0.71
C THR A 91 8.96 25.15 -0.80
N VAL A 92 9.50 24.32 -1.70
CA VAL A 92 9.06 22.92 -1.87
C VAL A 92 9.31 22.11 -0.59
N LYS A 93 10.48 22.30 0.04
CA LYS A 93 10.80 21.64 1.31
C LYS A 93 9.81 22.00 2.41
N LYS A 94 9.44 23.28 2.54
CA LYS A 94 8.42 23.74 3.49
C LYS A 94 7.04 23.12 3.23
N MET A 95 6.64 22.98 1.96
CA MET A 95 5.39 22.34 1.59
C MET A 95 5.36 20.87 2.05
N PHE A 96 6.43 20.12 1.81
CA PHE A 96 6.52 18.73 2.24
C PHE A 96 6.54 18.57 3.76
N LEU A 97 7.31 19.42 4.47
CA LEU A 97 7.33 19.42 5.93
C LEU A 97 5.97 19.79 6.52
N LYS A 98 5.27 20.76 5.92
CA LYS A 98 3.91 21.13 6.34
C LYS A 98 2.92 19.97 6.15
N SER A 99 3.05 19.19 5.08
CA SER A 99 2.21 18.02 4.84
C SER A 99 2.36 16.97 5.94
N ASP A 100 3.55 16.79 6.50
CA ASP A 100 3.81 15.82 7.58
C ASP A 100 3.16 16.17 8.92
N THR A 101 2.72 17.41 9.12
CA THR A 101 1.93 17.79 10.30
C THR A 101 0.53 17.14 10.32
N ARG A 102 0.11 16.52 9.21
CA ARG A 102 -1.23 15.93 9.01
C ARG A 102 -1.25 14.41 9.10
N ASN A 103 -0.54 13.85 10.06
CA ASN A 103 -0.53 12.43 10.47
C ASN A 103 -0.72 11.36 9.37
N LEU A 104 -1.92 11.23 8.79
CA LEU A 104 -2.27 10.12 7.89
C LEU A 104 -2.07 10.43 6.40
N ASP A 105 -2.00 11.72 6.04
CA ASP A 105 -1.97 12.17 4.64
C ASP A 105 -0.67 12.96 4.33
N GLY A 106 0.32 12.88 5.22
CA GLY A 106 1.63 13.52 5.06
C GLY A 106 2.60 12.73 4.18
N LEU A 107 3.73 13.36 3.86
CA LEU A 107 4.79 12.76 3.04
C LEU A 107 5.34 11.48 3.64
N THR A 108 5.59 11.43 4.95
CA THR A 108 6.12 10.24 5.64
C THR A 108 5.20 9.05 5.49
N GLU A 109 3.90 9.24 5.65
CA GLU A 109 2.91 8.19 5.45
C GLU A 109 2.75 7.81 3.96
N ALA A 110 2.89 8.77 3.05
CA ALA A 110 2.92 8.51 1.61
C ALA A 110 4.13 7.63 1.24
N MET A 111 5.33 7.97 1.73
CA MET A 111 6.53 7.17 1.53
C MET A 111 6.41 5.77 2.13
N ARG A 112 5.80 5.66 3.32
CA ARG A 112 5.50 4.37 3.95
C ARG A 112 4.59 3.53 3.07
N HIS A 113 3.52 4.12 2.54
CA HIS A 113 2.61 3.44 1.63
C HIS A 113 3.30 3.02 0.33
N LEU A 114 4.09 3.90 -0.28
CA LEU A 114 4.87 3.58 -1.48
C LEU A 114 5.90 2.47 -1.22
N GLY A 115 6.51 2.45 -0.03
CA GLY A 115 7.44 1.41 0.38
C GLY A 115 6.84 0.00 0.39
N ILE A 116 5.51 -0.12 0.56
CA ILE A 116 4.78 -1.38 0.46
C ILE A 116 4.92 -2.00 -0.94
N ALA A 117 5.16 -1.20 -1.99
CA ALA A 117 5.38 -1.70 -3.33
C ALA A 117 6.55 -2.68 -3.45
N ALA A 118 7.59 -2.53 -2.63
CA ALA A 118 8.71 -3.48 -2.56
C ALA A 118 8.25 -4.89 -2.16
N PHE A 119 7.10 -5.01 -1.54
CA PHE A 119 6.52 -6.26 -1.05
C PHE A 119 5.37 -6.76 -1.91
N ARG A 120 4.49 -5.84 -2.31
CA ARG A 120 3.26 -6.15 -3.05
C ARG A 120 3.40 -5.98 -4.57
N GLY A 121 4.58 -5.54 -5.04
CA GLY A 121 4.86 -5.30 -6.44
C GLY A 121 4.41 -3.93 -6.94
N ARG A 122 3.40 -3.31 -6.30
CA ARG A 122 2.94 -1.95 -6.63
C ARG A 122 2.32 -1.24 -5.43
N SER A 123 2.34 0.07 -5.49
CA SER A 123 1.61 0.97 -4.61
C SER A 123 1.40 2.29 -5.33
N CYS A 124 0.35 3.01 -5.01
CA CYS A 124 0.03 4.28 -5.64
C CYS A 124 -0.40 5.30 -4.59
N VAL A 125 0.05 6.53 -4.77
CA VAL A 125 -0.32 7.69 -3.97
C VAL A 125 -0.72 8.80 -4.91
N LYS A 126 -1.83 9.46 -4.63
CA LYS A 126 -2.29 10.64 -5.38
C LYS A 126 -1.96 11.89 -4.58
N PRO A 127 -1.05 12.76 -5.05
CA PRO A 127 -0.89 14.08 -4.47
C PRO A 127 -2.07 14.96 -4.87
N PHE A 128 -2.49 15.85 -3.99
CA PHE A 128 -3.49 16.88 -4.26
C PHE A 128 -3.32 18.08 -3.32
N PHE A 129 -3.88 19.21 -3.71
CA PHE A 129 -3.89 20.43 -2.93
C PHE A 129 -5.30 20.71 -2.40
N ASP A 130 -5.40 21.27 -1.21
CA ASP A 130 -6.66 21.71 -0.65
C ASP A 130 -6.98 23.17 -1.07
N GLU A 131 -8.05 23.71 -0.52
CA GLU A 131 -8.49 25.08 -0.74
C GLU A 131 -7.49 26.15 -0.23
N ASN A 132 -6.52 25.74 0.60
CA ASN A 132 -5.47 26.60 1.15
C ASN A 132 -4.12 26.39 0.45
N ASP A 133 -4.09 25.69 -0.70
CA ASP A 133 -2.88 25.28 -1.41
C ASP A 133 -1.93 24.38 -0.57
N ASP A 134 -2.47 23.68 0.42
CA ASP A 134 -1.69 22.73 1.21
C ASP A 134 -1.64 21.36 0.53
N LEU A 135 -0.44 20.82 0.42
CA LEU A 135 -0.17 19.52 -0.22
C LEU A 135 -0.59 18.36 0.69
N TYR A 136 -1.30 17.40 0.12
CA TYR A 136 -1.63 16.11 0.75
C TYR A 136 -1.33 14.94 -0.16
N PHE A 137 -1.36 13.75 0.45
CA PHE A 137 -1.14 12.49 -0.24
C PHE A 137 -2.24 11.49 0.07
N LYS A 138 -3.16 11.29 -0.85
CA LYS A 138 -4.18 10.27 -0.73
C LYS A 138 -3.61 8.90 -1.11
N LYS A 139 -3.63 7.97 -0.17
CA LYS A 139 -3.23 6.58 -0.41
C LYS A 139 -4.29 5.89 -1.26
N VAL A 140 -3.91 5.36 -2.41
CA VAL A 140 -4.80 4.55 -3.25
C VAL A 140 -4.60 3.10 -2.87
N GLN A 141 -5.69 2.41 -2.55
CA GLN A 141 -5.62 1.00 -2.21
C GLN A 141 -5.21 0.18 -3.43
N ASN A 142 -4.29 -0.77 -3.27
CA ASN A 142 -3.67 -1.47 -4.38
C ASN A 142 -4.67 -2.21 -5.29
N TRP A 143 -5.82 -2.64 -4.78
CA TRP A 143 -6.88 -3.25 -5.58
C TRP A 143 -7.72 -2.25 -6.39
N ASN A 144 -7.65 -0.96 -6.07
CA ASN A 144 -8.37 0.10 -6.80
C ASN A 144 -7.51 0.73 -7.90
N THR A 145 -6.25 0.36 -8.04
CA THR A 145 -5.34 0.96 -9.04
C THR A 145 -5.61 0.52 -10.47
N LEU A 146 -6.48 -0.48 -10.68
CA LEU A 146 -6.88 -0.94 -12.02
C LEU A 146 -7.97 -0.06 -12.67
N GLU A 147 -8.62 0.81 -11.92
CA GLU A 147 -9.70 1.69 -12.42
C GLU A 147 -9.17 2.97 -13.11
N TRP A 148 -7.87 3.09 -13.34
CA TRP A 148 -7.22 4.31 -13.83
C TRP A 148 -6.75 4.21 -15.30
N ASN A 149 -7.33 3.31 -16.10
CA ASN A 149 -7.09 3.22 -17.54
C ASN A 149 -8.23 3.87 -18.32
#